data_bf0481be2a0d296029dc6ba7761b6492
#
_entry.id   bf0481be2a0d296029dc6ba7761b6492
#
_cell.length_a   1.000
_cell.length_b   1.000
_cell.length_c   1.000
_cell.angle_alpha   90.00
_cell.angle_beta   90.00
_cell.angle_gamma   90.00
#
_symmetry.space_group_name_H-M   'P 1'
#
loop_
_entity.id
_entity.type
_entity.pdbx_description
1 polymer ?
#
loop_
_entity_poly.entity_id
_entity_poly.type
_entity_poly.pdbx_seq_one_letter_code
_entity_poly.pdbx_strand_id
1 'polypeptide(L)'
;VLLVVVVLFLFLGDVRSSLIVVATLVLTPLLTFIAMNKLGISANLMSLGGLAIAIGLMVDGSVVVVENAFLQLGRKAKSGESQLRIILHAVVEVATPVIFGVGIIILVFLPLMTLQGMEGKMFAPLAYTIAIALAISLVLSLTLTPVMSTYLLKPPAHDGDHDTRLIAAMKGRYLKMLHWTLANEKKTVIAAVVAFGLTVGTLPFLGTAFIPEMKEGSVVPGINRVPNISLEESIKMEMEAMRLVMEVPGVKSAVSGVGRGESPADPQGPNESTPIVSLKPRSEWPSGWTQDDIQDAMREKLKVLPGVQVVMAQPISDRVDEMVTGVRSDIAVKVFGDDIDQLKKLAGQIGKVAQTLQGAQDLRIEKVSGQQYLSIDIDRQAIARLGLNVSDVNDVLEIAIGGKVVTEIFEGERRFPGVVRLPERFRNNVEAISNVLITSPNGAQVRLTDVAKIRVQDGPAQISRELGKRRIVIGVNVKDRDLGSFVAELQQKVDAQIKLPEGYY
;
A
#
# COMPACT_ATOMS: atom_id res chain seq x y z
N VAL A 1 -6.75 -17.43 -21.23
CA VAL A 1 -6.33 -17.91 -22.56
C VAL A 1 -7.32 -18.96 -23.09
N LEU A 2 -7.56 -20.08 -22.40
CA LEU A 2 -8.46 -21.15 -22.88
C LEU A 2 -9.86 -20.64 -23.25
N LEU A 3 -10.45 -19.80 -22.40
CA LEU A 3 -11.76 -19.19 -22.66
C LEU A 3 -11.74 -18.33 -23.94
N VAL A 4 -10.67 -17.55 -24.14
CA VAL A 4 -10.51 -16.71 -25.34
C VAL A 4 -10.43 -17.58 -26.60
N VAL A 5 -9.68 -18.69 -26.53
CA VAL A 5 -9.57 -19.66 -27.64
C VAL A 5 -10.94 -20.25 -27.98
N VAL A 6 -11.75 -20.66 -26.98
CA VAL A 6 -13.09 -21.17 -27.19
C VAL A 6 -14.00 -20.13 -27.84
N VAL A 7 -13.94 -18.90 -27.36
CA VAL A 7 -14.71 -17.78 -27.93
C VAL A 7 -14.30 -17.52 -29.38
N LEU A 8 -13.01 -17.51 -29.70
CA LEU A 8 -12.50 -17.34 -31.06
C LEU A 8 -13.03 -18.44 -32.01
N PHE A 9 -13.04 -19.70 -31.57
CA PHE A 9 -13.60 -20.78 -32.37
C PHE A 9 -15.11 -20.62 -32.60
N LEU A 10 -15.85 -20.13 -31.63
CA LEU A 10 -17.30 -19.88 -31.76
C LEU A 10 -17.60 -18.73 -32.72
N PHE A 11 -16.79 -17.67 -32.69
CA PHE A 11 -17.05 -16.48 -33.49
C PHE A 11 -16.48 -16.57 -34.93
N LEU A 12 -15.23 -17.04 -35.10
CA LEU A 12 -14.63 -17.15 -36.43
C LEU A 12 -15.21 -18.29 -37.26
N GLY A 13 -15.80 -19.31 -36.62
CA GLY A 13 -16.48 -20.43 -37.30
C GLY A 13 -15.56 -21.30 -38.17
N ASP A 14 -14.30 -20.91 -38.37
CA ASP A 14 -13.29 -21.67 -39.12
C ASP A 14 -12.08 -21.97 -38.24
N VAL A 15 -11.75 -23.25 -38.14
CA VAL A 15 -10.65 -23.77 -37.33
C VAL A 15 -9.30 -23.19 -37.75
N ARG A 16 -9.10 -22.91 -39.05
CA ARG A 16 -7.83 -22.43 -39.58
C ARG A 16 -7.60 -20.98 -39.23
N SER A 17 -8.63 -20.16 -39.39
CA SER A 17 -8.64 -18.75 -39.00
C SER A 17 -8.37 -18.62 -37.50
N SER A 18 -9.06 -19.42 -36.70
CA SER A 18 -8.87 -19.44 -35.24
C SER A 18 -7.46 -19.87 -34.83
N LEU A 19 -6.88 -20.89 -35.51
CA LEU A 19 -5.51 -21.37 -35.22
C LEU A 19 -4.45 -20.28 -35.45
N ILE A 20 -4.62 -19.44 -36.49
CA ILE A 20 -3.71 -18.31 -36.78
C ILE A 20 -3.74 -17.31 -35.62
N VAL A 21 -4.93 -16.93 -35.17
CA VAL A 21 -5.09 -16.00 -34.04
C VAL A 21 -4.57 -16.60 -32.73
N VAL A 22 -4.81 -17.90 -32.49
CA VAL A 22 -4.28 -18.60 -31.31
C VAL A 22 -2.74 -18.63 -31.32
N ALA A 23 -2.12 -18.80 -32.49
CA ALA A 23 -0.65 -18.78 -32.60
C ALA A 23 -0.10 -17.41 -32.16
N THR A 24 -0.67 -16.31 -32.61
CA THR A 24 -0.26 -14.96 -32.17
C THR A 24 -0.57 -14.73 -30.69
N LEU A 25 -1.69 -15.23 -30.18
CA LEU A 25 -2.08 -15.14 -28.78
C LEU A 25 -1.09 -15.86 -27.85
N VAL A 26 -0.49 -16.96 -28.28
CA VAL A 26 0.52 -17.70 -27.50
C VAL A 26 1.90 -17.08 -27.65
N LEU A 27 2.28 -16.65 -28.85
CA LEU A 27 3.61 -16.08 -29.11
C LEU A 27 3.79 -14.69 -28.47
N THR A 28 2.75 -13.86 -28.45
CA THR A 28 2.85 -12.51 -27.90
C THR A 28 3.28 -12.48 -26.44
N PRO A 29 2.68 -13.23 -25.50
CA PRO A 29 3.15 -13.29 -24.11
C PRO A 29 4.59 -13.81 -23.98
N LEU A 30 4.98 -14.82 -24.77
CA LEU A 30 6.33 -15.36 -24.73
C LEU A 30 7.37 -14.33 -25.15
N LEU A 31 7.11 -13.61 -26.26
CA LEU A 31 7.98 -12.52 -26.70
C LEU A 31 7.96 -11.34 -25.73
N THR A 32 6.82 -11.08 -25.09
CA THR A 32 6.70 -10.06 -24.05
C THR A 32 7.60 -10.40 -22.86
N PHE A 33 7.64 -11.64 -22.38
CA PHE A 33 8.56 -12.05 -21.32
C PHE A 33 10.03 -11.88 -21.72
N ILE A 34 10.38 -12.20 -22.97
CA ILE A 34 11.74 -11.97 -23.48
C ILE A 34 12.08 -10.47 -23.47
N ALA A 35 11.15 -9.63 -23.94
CA ALA A 35 11.34 -8.18 -23.95
C ALA A 35 11.44 -7.61 -22.53
N MET A 36 10.58 -8.04 -21.61
CA MET A 36 10.63 -7.66 -20.19
C MET A 36 11.98 -8.02 -19.57
N ASN A 37 12.48 -9.23 -19.81
CA ASN A 37 13.78 -9.65 -19.29
C ASN A 37 14.93 -8.78 -19.84
N LYS A 38 14.89 -8.44 -21.13
CA LYS A 38 15.89 -7.55 -21.76
C LYS A 38 15.84 -6.11 -21.22
N LEU A 39 14.66 -5.62 -20.85
CA LEU A 39 14.44 -4.28 -20.31
C LEU A 39 14.56 -4.21 -18.78
N GLY A 40 14.86 -5.33 -18.10
CA GLY A 40 14.98 -5.38 -16.65
C GLY A 40 13.65 -5.23 -15.89
N ILE A 41 12.52 -5.51 -16.56
CA ILE A 41 11.19 -5.47 -15.93
C ILE A 41 10.92 -6.82 -15.26
N SER A 42 10.73 -6.82 -13.95
CA SER A 42 10.45 -8.05 -13.20
C SER A 42 9.03 -8.58 -13.46
N ALA A 43 8.90 -9.91 -13.53
CA ALA A 43 7.60 -10.59 -13.59
C ALA A 43 6.98 -10.62 -12.18
N ASN A 44 6.36 -9.53 -11.75
CA ASN A 44 5.65 -9.38 -10.50
C ASN A 44 4.12 -9.40 -10.74
N LEU A 45 3.33 -9.34 -9.65
CA LEU A 45 1.87 -9.36 -9.72
C LEU A 45 1.31 -8.26 -10.63
N MET A 46 1.90 -7.06 -10.60
CA MET A 46 1.44 -5.92 -11.42
C MET A 46 1.74 -6.13 -12.90
N SER A 47 2.95 -6.57 -13.25
CA SER A 47 3.30 -6.86 -14.65
C SER A 47 2.53 -8.05 -15.21
N LEU A 48 2.29 -9.11 -14.40
CA LEU A 48 1.44 -10.24 -14.81
C LEU A 48 -0.03 -9.82 -14.94
N GLY A 49 -0.53 -8.94 -14.07
CA GLY A 49 -1.83 -8.31 -14.21
C GLY A 49 -1.94 -7.48 -15.51
N GLY A 50 -0.91 -6.70 -15.83
CA GLY A 50 -0.79 -5.99 -17.10
C GLY A 50 -0.84 -6.92 -18.31
N LEU A 51 -0.12 -8.04 -18.25
CA LEU A 51 -0.16 -9.06 -19.31
C LEU A 51 -1.55 -9.69 -19.45
N ALA A 52 -2.24 -9.96 -18.34
CA ALA A 52 -3.61 -10.48 -18.37
C ALA A 52 -4.59 -9.53 -19.04
N ILE A 53 -4.48 -8.22 -18.78
CA ILE A 53 -5.26 -7.18 -19.48
C ILE A 53 -4.87 -7.13 -20.95
N ALA A 54 -3.58 -7.13 -21.25
CA ALA A 54 -3.08 -7.08 -22.62
C ALA A 54 -3.58 -8.27 -23.46
N ILE A 55 -3.71 -9.47 -22.90
CA ILE A 55 -4.24 -10.66 -23.59
C ILE A 55 -5.62 -10.39 -24.21
N GLY A 56 -6.49 -9.64 -23.51
CA GLY A 56 -7.79 -9.26 -24.07
C GLY A 56 -7.69 -8.24 -25.21
N LEU A 57 -6.75 -7.30 -25.13
CA LEU A 57 -6.59 -6.22 -26.09
C LEU A 57 -5.77 -6.60 -27.34
N MET A 58 -4.87 -7.58 -27.22
CA MET A 58 -3.95 -7.95 -28.31
C MET A 58 -4.60 -8.81 -29.40
N VAL A 59 -5.73 -9.44 -29.10
CA VAL A 59 -6.39 -10.37 -30.03
C VAL A 59 -7.00 -9.60 -31.21
N ASP A 60 -7.50 -8.38 -30.97
CA ASP A 60 -8.29 -7.61 -31.94
C ASP A 60 -7.52 -7.36 -33.25
N GLY A 61 -6.26 -6.96 -33.17
CA GLY A 61 -5.44 -6.71 -34.37
C GLY A 61 -5.31 -7.93 -35.28
N SER A 62 -5.06 -9.09 -34.69
CA SER A 62 -4.92 -10.35 -35.45
C SER A 62 -6.27 -10.85 -35.99
N VAL A 63 -7.35 -10.69 -35.23
CA VAL A 63 -8.72 -11.07 -35.66
C VAL A 63 -9.13 -10.26 -36.88
N VAL A 64 -8.99 -8.92 -36.83
CA VAL A 64 -9.35 -8.03 -37.93
C VAL A 64 -8.56 -8.37 -39.22
N VAL A 65 -7.26 -8.62 -39.09
CA VAL A 65 -6.42 -9.01 -40.23
C VAL A 65 -6.85 -10.35 -40.83
N VAL A 66 -7.09 -11.38 -39.98
CA VAL A 66 -7.50 -12.73 -40.45
C VAL A 66 -8.90 -12.67 -41.09
N GLU A 67 -9.84 -11.95 -40.46
CA GLU A 67 -11.22 -11.83 -40.97
C GLU A 67 -11.24 -11.13 -42.29
N ASN A 68 -10.55 -9.98 -42.45
CA ASN A 68 -10.49 -9.28 -43.74
C ASN A 68 -9.81 -10.13 -44.81
N ALA A 69 -8.70 -10.83 -44.46
CA ALA A 69 -8.05 -11.75 -45.39
C ALA A 69 -8.99 -12.89 -45.83
N PHE A 70 -9.77 -13.47 -44.92
CA PHE A 70 -10.72 -14.52 -45.22
C PHE A 70 -11.88 -14.01 -46.10
N LEU A 71 -12.45 -12.84 -45.81
CA LEU A 71 -13.49 -12.18 -46.59
C LEU A 71 -13.03 -11.84 -48.03
N GLN A 72 -11.82 -11.27 -48.18
CA GLN A 72 -11.27 -10.94 -49.50
C GLN A 72 -10.94 -12.21 -50.32
N LEU A 73 -10.46 -13.27 -49.67
CA LEU A 73 -10.27 -14.58 -50.34
C LEU A 73 -11.59 -15.13 -50.87
N GLY A 74 -12.68 -15.04 -50.09
CA GLY A 74 -14.01 -15.45 -50.55
C GLY A 74 -14.52 -14.66 -51.73
N ARG A 75 -14.40 -13.31 -51.66
CA ARG A 75 -14.87 -12.41 -52.70
C ARG A 75 -14.08 -12.53 -54.06
N LYS A 76 -12.77 -12.76 -53.95
CA LYS A 76 -11.87 -12.80 -55.10
C LYS A 76 -11.45 -14.23 -55.53
N ALA A 77 -12.08 -15.27 -54.98
CA ALA A 77 -11.76 -16.68 -55.29
C ALA A 77 -11.81 -16.99 -56.80
N LYS A 78 -12.62 -16.27 -57.55
CA LYS A 78 -12.82 -16.46 -59.02
C LYS A 78 -12.04 -15.45 -59.87
N SER A 79 -11.26 -14.52 -59.28
CA SER A 79 -10.59 -13.43 -60.06
C SER A 79 -9.30 -13.84 -60.75
N GLY A 80 -8.79 -15.06 -60.50
CA GLY A 80 -7.50 -15.51 -61.07
C GLY A 80 -6.27 -14.85 -60.43
N GLU A 81 -6.43 -14.01 -59.42
CA GLU A 81 -5.31 -13.42 -58.66
C GLU A 81 -4.67 -14.44 -57.70
N SER A 82 -3.34 -14.34 -57.51
CA SER A 82 -2.67 -15.22 -56.55
C SER A 82 -3.12 -14.93 -55.11
N GLN A 83 -3.28 -15.99 -54.30
CA GLN A 83 -3.67 -15.90 -52.89
C GLN A 83 -2.81 -14.91 -52.10
N LEU A 84 -1.51 -14.88 -52.36
CA LEU A 84 -0.57 -13.96 -51.73
C LEU A 84 -0.95 -12.49 -51.99
N ARG A 85 -1.31 -12.13 -53.23
CA ARG A 85 -1.69 -10.77 -53.62
C ARG A 85 -3.01 -10.34 -52.97
N ILE A 86 -3.98 -11.25 -52.93
CA ILE A 86 -5.28 -10.98 -52.26
C ILE A 86 -5.08 -10.70 -50.78
N ILE A 87 -4.29 -11.52 -50.06
CA ILE A 87 -4.00 -11.33 -48.66
C ILE A 87 -3.21 -10.06 -48.42
N LEU A 88 -2.20 -9.75 -49.25
CA LEU A 88 -1.46 -8.49 -49.15
C LEU A 88 -2.40 -7.27 -49.22
N HIS A 89 -3.29 -7.24 -50.20
CA HIS A 89 -4.27 -6.15 -50.30
C HIS A 89 -5.20 -6.08 -49.09
N ALA A 90 -5.71 -7.21 -48.61
CA ALA A 90 -6.56 -7.29 -47.43
C ALA A 90 -5.86 -6.76 -46.16
N VAL A 91 -4.56 -7.07 -45.98
CA VAL A 91 -3.79 -6.59 -44.84
C VAL A 91 -3.52 -5.09 -44.92
N VAL A 92 -3.10 -4.58 -46.09
CA VAL A 92 -2.83 -3.15 -46.28
C VAL A 92 -4.08 -2.30 -46.02
N GLU A 93 -5.25 -2.80 -46.42
CA GLU A 93 -6.55 -2.13 -46.21
C GLU A 93 -6.83 -1.88 -44.70
N VAL A 94 -6.51 -2.84 -43.83
CA VAL A 94 -6.77 -2.76 -42.37
C VAL A 94 -5.55 -2.34 -41.55
N ALA A 95 -4.35 -2.31 -42.14
CA ALA A 95 -3.12 -2.00 -41.39
C ALA A 95 -3.18 -0.61 -40.73
N THR A 96 -3.62 0.41 -41.47
CA THR A 96 -3.69 1.79 -40.96
C THR A 96 -4.62 1.89 -39.73
N PRO A 97 -5.90 1.44 -39.80
CA PRO A 97 -6.79 1.44 -38.64
C PRO A 97 -6.21 0.66 -37.44
N VAL A 98 -5.60 -0.50 -37.67
CA VAL A 98 -5.02 -1.35 -36.61
C VAL A 98 -3.82 -0.66 -35.94
N ILE A 99 -2.91 -0.07 -36.74
CA ILE A 99 -1.74 0.66 -36.20
C ILE A 99 -2.19 1.85 -35.34
N PHE A 100 -3.12 2.68 -35.87
CA PHE A 100 -3.63 3.83 -35.12
C PHE A 100 -4.41 3.41 -33.87
N GLY A 101 -5.26 2.37 -33.94
CA GLY A 101 -6.03 1.87 -32.82
C GLY A 101 -5.12 1.38 -31.69
N VAL A 102 -4.17 0.51 -31.99
CA VAL A 102 -3.21 0.02 -31.00
C VAL A 102 -2.30 1.15 -30.47
N GLY A 103 -1.87 2.06 -31.35
CA GLY A 103 -1.06 3.23 -30.96
C GLY A 103 -1.78 4.13 -29.98
N ILE A 104 -3.08 4.40 -30.18
CA ILE A 104 -3.90 5.18 -29.24
C ILE A 104 -4.01 4.46 -27.89
N ILE A 105 -4.22 3.15 -27.89
CA ILE A 105 -4.28 2.38 -26.63
C ILE A 105 -2.95 2.50 -25.86
N ILE A 106 -1.81 2.35 -26.54
CA ILE A 106 -0.49 2.53 -25.93
C ILE A 106 -0.33 3.94 -25.34
N LEU A 107 -0.77 4.98 -26.07
CA LEU A 107 -0.72 6.37 -25.60
C LEU A 107 -1.54 6.61 -24.34
N VAL A 108 -2.67 5.93 -24.16
CA VAL A 108 -3.49 6.02 -22.94
C VAL A 108 -2.74 5.52 -21.70
N PHE A 109 -1.81 4.58 -21.87
CA PHE A 109 -0.98 4.08 -20.76
C PHE A 109 0.27 4.94 -20.51
N LEU A 110 0.62 5.87 -21.38
CA LEU A 110 1.82 6.73 -21.22
C LEU A 110 1.84 7.52 -19.89
N PRO A 111 0.73 8.14 -19.43
CA PRO A 111 0.71 8.84 -18.15
C PRO A 111 1.08 7.94 -16.97
N LEU A 112 0.66 6.66 -16.97
CA LEU A 112 1.02 5.71 -15.91
C LEU A 112 2.51 5.38 -15.88
N MET A 113 3.20 5.47 -17.01
CA MET A 113 4.65 5.25 -17.10
C MET A 113 5.45 6.42 -16.53
N THR A 114 4.85 7.60 -16.44
CA THR A 114 5.51 8.84 -15.95
C THR A 114 5.23 9.12 -14.47
N LEU A 115 4.41 8.29 -13.81
CA LEU A 115 4.16 8.40 -12.38
C LEU A 115 5.46 8.23 -11.59
N GLN A 116 5.60 9.05 -10.54
CA GLN A 116 6.73 8.99 -9.62
C GLN A 116 6.29 8.49 -8.24
N GLY A 117 7.26 8.26 -7.35
CA GLY A 117 6.94 7.83 -6.00
C GLY A 117 6.48 6.37 -5.92
N MET A 118 5.59 6.08 -4.99
CA MET A 118 5.06 4.75 -4.75
C MET A 118 4.12 4.30 -5.86
N GLU A 119 3.24 5.20 -6.33
CA GLU A 119 2.31 4.94 -7.43
C GLU A 119 3.07 4.54 -8.70
N GLY A 120 4.16 5.24 -9.01
CA GLY A 120 5.03 4.89 -10.14
C GLY A 120 5.62 3.50 -10.02
N LYS A 121 6.11 3.12 -8.83
CA LYS A 121 6.66 1.77 -8.60
C LYS A 121 5.60 0.67 -8.73
N MET A 122 4.34 0.96 -8.41
CA MET A 122 3.23 0.01 -8.52
C MET A 122 2.69 -0.07 -9.95
N PHE A 123 2.39 1.06 -10.59
CA PHE A 123 1.66 1.06 -11.87
C PHE A 123 2.56 1.09 -13.11
N ALA A 124 3.79 1.60 -13.05
CA ALA A 124 4.67 1.63 -14.20
C ALA A 124 4.99 0.22 -14.77
N PRO A 125 5.28 -0.84 -13.96
CA PRO A 125 5.49 -2.18 -14.49
C PRO A 125 4.28 -2.74 -15.24
N LEU A 126 3.05 -2.45 -14.76
CA LEU A 126 1.80 -2.81 -15.42
C LEU A 126 1.70 -2.11 -16.79
N ALA A 127 1.89 -0.78 -16.83
CA ALA A 127 1.78 0.02 -18.05
C ALA A 127 2.82 -0.38 -19.09
N TYR A 128 4.10 -0.57 -18.68
CA TYR A 128 5.15 -1.05 -19.58
C TYR A 128 4.81 -2.42 -20.16
N THR A 129 4.34 -3.35 -19.35
CA THR A 129 4.00 -4.70 -19.83
C THR A 129 2.87 -4.68 -20.85
N ILE A 130 1.81 -3.87 -20.61
CA ILE A 130 0.71 -3.71 -21.57
C ILE A 130 1.24 -3.11 -22.89
N ALA A 131 2.01 -2.03 -22.82
CA ALA A 131 2.53 -1.37 -24.00
C ALA A 131 3.45 -2.28 -24.85
N ILE A 132 4.35 -3.01 -24.20
CA ILE A 132 5.24 -3.98 -24.85
C ILE A 132 4.43 -5.10 -25.50
N ALA A 133 3.46 -5.67 -24.79
CA ALA A 133 2.61 -6.74 -25.30
C ALA A 133 1.80 -6.28 -26.51
N LEU A 134 1.21 -5.08 -26.46
CA LEU A 134 0.48 -4.51 -27.58
C LEU A 134 1.38 -4.19 -28.79
N ALA A 135 2.57 -3.65 -28.57
CA ALA A 135 3.53 -3.38 -29.63
C ALA A 135 3.99 -4.69 -30.32
N ILE A 136 4.28 -5.73 -29.54
CA ILE A 136 4.62 -7.05 -30.07
C ILE A 136 3.43 -7.66 -30.83
N SER A 137 2.24 -7.59 -30.28
CA SER A 137 1.00 -8.07 -30.92
C SER A 137 0.77 -7.35 -32.26
N LEU A 138 0.98 -6.04 -32.32
CA LEU A 138 0.87 -5.25 -33.56
C LEU A 138 1.88 -5.75 -34.62
N VAL A 139 3.13 -5.95 -34.22
CA VAL A 139 4.15 -6.47 -35.14
C VAL A 139 3.77 -7.86 -35.65
N LEU A 140 3.33 -8.77 -34.77
CA LEU A 140 2.92 -10.13 -35.16
C LEU A 140 1.67 -10.12 -36.03
N SER A 141 0.69 -9.24 -35.76
CA SER A 141 -0.55 -9.14 -36.55
C SER A 141 -0.27 -8.64 -37.98
N LEU A 142 0.74 -7.80 -38.18
CA LEU A 142 1.12 -7.27 -39.49
C LEU A 142 2.19 -8.08 -40.23
N THR A 143 2.85 -9.04 -39.55
CA THR A 143 3.91 -9.86 -40.14
C THR A 143 3.56 -11.34 -40.15
N LEU A 144 3.47 -11.97 -38.96
CA LEU A 144 3.21 -13.40 -38.82
C LEU A 144 1.81 -13.78 -39.28
N THR A 145 0.80 -13.00 -38.90
CA THR A 145 -0.59 -13.30 -39.24
C THR A 145 -0.83 -13.35 -40.75
N PRO A 146 -0.37 -12.39 -41.56
CA PRO A 146 -0.47 -12.48 -43.05
C PRO A 146 0.23 -13.70 -43.64
N VAL A 147 1.42 -13.99 -43.16
CA VAL A 147 2.18 -15.15 -43.64
C VAL A 147 1.44 -16.45 -43.31
N MET A 148 1.00 -16.64 -42.08
CA MET A 148 0.20 -17.81 -41.70
C MET A 148 -1.11 -17.89 -42.47
N SER A 149 -1.74 -16.76 -42.75
CA SER A 149 -2.97 -16.67 -43.54
C SER A 149 -2.75 -17.18 -44.98
N THR A 150 -1.57 -16.89 -45.58
CA THR A 150 -1.24 -17.36 -46.91
C THR A 150 -1.10 -18.89 -46.99
N TYR A 151 -0.60 -19.53 -45.92
CA TYR A 151 -0.41 -20.99 -45.93
C TYR A 151 -1.64 -21.77 -45.40
N LEU A 152 -2.36 -21.24 -44.46
CA LEU A 152 -3.40 -21.98 -43.76
C LEU A 152 -4.84 -21.67 -44.25
N LEU A 153 -5.12 -20.42 -44.66
CA LEU A 153 -6.45 -20.09 -45.17
C LEU A 153 -6.76 -20.75 -46.51
N LYS A 154 -7.95 -21.21 -46.67
CA LYS A 154 -8.48 -21.68 -47.96
C LYS A 154 -9.69 -20.84 -48.34
N PRO A 155 -9.92 -20.57 -49.64
CA PRO A 155 -11.13 -19.93 -50.10
C PRO A 155 -12.35 -20.71 -49.59
N PRO A 156 -13.38 -20.02 -49.11
CA PRO A 156 -14.62 -20.67 -48.69
C PRO A 156 -15.25 -21.44 -49.85
N ALA A 157 -15.81 -22.61 -49.54
CA ALA A 157 -16.36 -23.53 -50.55
C ALA A 157 -17.68 -23.04 -51.18
N HIS A 158 -18.36 -22.08 -50.58
CA HIS A 158 -19.66 -21.55 -51.03
C HIS A 158 -19.65 -20.00 -51.03
N ASP A 159 -20.31 -19.42 -52.01
CA ASP A 159 -20.48 -17.96 -52.17
C ASP A 159 -21.50 -17.35 -51.17
N GLY A 160 -21.69 -17.92 -50.01
CA GLY A 160 -22.67 -17.52 -49.01
C GLY A 160 -22.06 -17.00 -47.70
N ASP A 161 -22.86 -16.23 -46.99
CA ASP A 161 -22.53 -15.65 -45.66
C ASP A 161 -22.09 -16.79 -44.70
N HIS A 162 -20.81 -16.80 -44.29
CA HIS A 162 -20.23 -17.83 -43.40
C HIS A 162 -20.51 -17.55 -41.92
N ASP A 163 -21.52 -16.73 -41.64
CA ASP A 163 -21.91 -16.43 -40.28
C ASP A 163 -22.34 -17.71 -39.52
N THR A 164 -21.73 -18.00 -38.42
CA THR A 164 -22.24 -19.04 -37.53
C THR A 164 -23.69 -18.73 -37.14
N ARG A 165 -24.51 -19.73 -36.79
CA ARG A 165 -25.91 -19.50 -36.39
C ARG A 165 -26.02 -18.45 -35.28
N LEU A 166 -25.04 -18.38 -34.38
CA LEU A 166 -24.96 -17.38 -33.31
C LEU A 166 -24.79 -15.97 -33.93
N ILE A 167 -23.80 -15.81 -34.80
CA ILE A 167 -23.49 -14.51 -35.47
C ILE A 167 -24.66 -14.06 -36.33
N ALA A 168 -25.24 -14.95 -37.10
CA ALA A 168 -26.41 -14.62 -37.93
C ALA A 168 -27.60 -14.11 -37.10
N ALA A 169 -27.86 -14.74 -35.92
CA ALA A 169 -28.91 -14.28 -35.01
C ALA A 169 -28.59 -12.92 -34.38
N MET A 170 -27.35 -12.70 -33.99
CA MET A 170 -26.89 -11.41 -33.45
C MET A 170 -26.94 -10.31 -34.53
N LYS A 171 -26.43 -10.58 -35.71
CA LYS A 171 -26.43 -9.67 -36.87
C LYS A 171 -27.84 -9.23 -37.26
N GLY A 172 -28.79 -10.17 -37.24
CA GLY A 172 -30.20 -9.85 -37.51
C GLY A 172 -30.83 -8.89 -36.50
N ARG A 173 -30.50 -9.06 -35.19
CA ARG A 173 -30.95 -8.09 -34.17
C ARG A 173 -30.24 -6.74 -34.29
N TYR A 174 -28.92 -6.76 -34.50
CA TYR A 174 -28.10 -5.57 -34.68
C TYR A 174 -28.56 -4.72 -35.84
N LEU A 175 -28.82 -5.32 -37.03
CA LEU A 175 -29.29 -4.62 -38.20
C LEU A 175 -30.63 -3.92 -37.95
N LYS A 176 -31.57 -4.55 -37.23
CA LYS A 176 -32.85 -3.90 -36.86
C LYS A 176 -32.60 -2.69 -35.96
N MET A 177 -31.70 -2.82 -34.97
CA MET A 177 -31.35 -1.71 -34.11
C MET A 177 -30.64 -0.58 -34.89
N LEU A 178 -29.70 -0.93 -35.76
CA LEU A 178 -28.97 0.00 -36.60
C LEU A 178 -29.94 0.80 -37.52
N HIS A 179 -30.87 0.13 -38.19
CA HIS A 179 -31.90 0.81 -39.01
C HIS A 179 -32.75 1.76 -38.17
N TRP A 180 -33.13 1.36 -36.97
CA TRP A 180 -33.90 2.23 -36.07
C TRP A 180 -33.08 3.45 -35.62
N THR A 181 -31.80 3.30 -35.26
CA THR A 181 -30.92 4.41 -34.85
C THR A 181 -30.66 5.38 -35.99
N LEU A 182 -30.40 4.88 -37.20
CA LEU A 182 -30.21 5.70 -38.40
C LEU A 182 -31.50 6.42 -38.82
N ALA A 183 -32.66 5.78 -38.69
CA ALA A 183 -33.95 6.42 -38.95
C ALA A 183 -34.33 7.48 -37.89
N ASN A 184 -33.76 7.42 -36.70
CA ASN A 184 -34.01 8.35 -35.59
C ASN A 184 -32.72 9.05 -35.10
N GLU A 185 -31.90 9.56 -36.03
CA GLU A 185 -30.60 10.16 -35.75
C GLU A 185 -30.61 11.18 -34.61
N LYS A 186 -31.55 12.14 -34.63
CA LYS A 186 -31.69 13.19 -33.63
C LYS A 186 -31.98 12.61 -32.24
N LYS A 187 -32.88 11.63 -32.15
CA LYS A 187 -33.21 10.98 -30.85
C LYS A 187 -32.01 10.19 -30.32
N THR A 188 -31.26 9.53 -31.20
CA THR A 188 -30.08 8.78 -30.86
C THR A 188 -28.97 9.70 -30.31
N VAL A 189 -28.71 10.83 -30.98
CA VAL A 189 -27.74 11.83 -30.50
C VAL A 189 -28.18 12.44 -29.17
N ILE A 190 -29.46 12.83 -29.05
CA ILE A 190 -29.99 13.37 -27.78
C ILE A 190 -29.85 12.34 -26.65
N ALA A 191 -30.22 11.08 -26.89
CA ALA A 191 -30.09 10.02 -25.91
C ALA A 191 -28.61 9.82 -25.47
N ALA A 192 -27.66 9.86 -26.41
CA ALA A 192 -26.24 9.77 -26.12
C ALA A 192 -25.74 10.97 -25.29
N VAL A 193 -26.14 12.19 -25.63
CA VAL A 193 -25.78 13.41 -24.90
C VAL A 193 -26.38 13.40 -23.49
N VAL A 194 -27.64 12.97 -23.36
CA VAL A 194 -28.28 12.83 -22.02
C VAL A 194 -27.59 11.78 -21.20
N ALA A 195 -27.29 10.60 -21.76
CA ALA A 195 -26.53 9.55 -21.05
C ALA A 195 -25.16 10.04 -20.62
N PHE A 196 -24.43 10.74 -21.48
CA PHE A 196 -23.15 11.36 -21.16
C PHE A 196 -23.29 12.39 -20.04
N GLY A 197 -24.27 13.29 -20.13
CA GLY A 197 -24.55 14.29 -19.10
C GLY A 197 -24.90 13.68 -17.74
N LEU A 198 -25.71 12.61 -17.72
CA LEU A 198 -26.01 11.85 -16.52
C LEU A 198 -24.74 11.21 -15.93
N THR A 199 -23.90 10.60 -16.76
CA THR A 199 -22.65 9.98 -16.33
C THR A 199 -21.70 11.03 -15.73
N VAL A 200 -21.51 12.16 -16.39
CA VAL A 200 -20.71 13.28 -15.85
C VAL A 200 -21.30 13.80 -14.54
N GLY A 201 -22.64 13.87 -14.46
CA GLY A 201 -23.35 14.28 -13.24
C GLY A 201 -23.15 13.33 -12.04
N THR A 202 -22.72 12.08 -12.26
CA THR A 202 -22.38 11.17 -11.15
C THR A 202 -20.97 11.36 -10.61
N LEU A 203 -20.06 12.03 -11.35
CA LEU A 203 -18.66 12.21 -10.92
C LEU A 203 -18.50 12.85 -9.52
N PRO A 204 -19.27 13.90 -9.14
CA PRO A 204 -19.15 14.49 -7.80
C PRO A 204 -19.59 13.56 -6.66
N PHE A 205 -20.34 12.50 -6.97
CA PHE A 205 -20.80 11.51 -5.98
C PHE A 205 -19.87 10.30 -5.88
N LEU A 206 -18.84 10.22 -6.73
CA LEU A 206 -17.82 9.18 -6.63
C LEU A 206 -16.81 9.58 -5.56
N GLY A 207 -16.70 8.77 -4.51
CA GLY A 207 -15.69 8.93 -3.48
C GLY A 207 -14.26 8.74 -4.04
N THR A 208 -13.30 9.37 -3.40
CA THR A 208 -11.87 9.22 -3.72
C THR A 208 -11.19 8.36 -2.67
N ALA A 209 -10.50 7.31 -3.10
CA ALA A 209 -9.64 6.49 -2.26
C ALA A 209 -8.28 6.34 -2.94
N PHE A 210 -7.20 6.34 -2.17
CA PHE A 210 -5.86 6.18 -2.70
C PHE A 210 -5.59 4.76 -3.17
N ILE A 211 -5.88 3.78 -2.31
CA ILE A 211 -5.79 2.35 -2.61
C ILE A 211 -7.03 1.67 -2.03
N PRO A 212 -7.64 0.68 -2.72
CA PRO A 212 -8.73 -0.09 -2.15
C PRO A 212 -8.27 -0.84 -0.90
N GLU A 213 -9.09 -0.87 0.14
CA GLU A 213 -8.80 -1.68 1.33
C GLU A 213 -8.59 -3.15 0.96
N MET A 214 -7.40 -3.65 1.30
CA MET A 214 -7.06 -5.06 1.13
C MET A 214 -7.41 -5.83 2.41
N LYS A 215 -8.44 -6.68 2.36
CA LYS A 215 -8.82 -7.52 3.49
C LYS A 215 -7.99 -8.80 3.49
N GLU A 216 -6.98 -8.85 4.35
CA GLU A 216 -5.91 -9.86 4.34
C GLU A 216 -6.18 -11.09 5.21
N GLY A 217 -7.34 -11.14 5.90
CA GLY A 217 -7.63 -12.22 6.86
C GLY A 217 -6.82 -12.14 8.15
N SER A 218 -6.19 -11.01 8.42
CA SER A 218 -5.51 -10.64 9.67
C SER A 218 -5.79 -9.20 10.04
N VAL A 219 -5.67 -8.89 11.33
CA VAL A 219 -5.88 -7.54 11.90
C VAL A 219 -4.69 -7.18 12.76
N VAL A 220 -4.28 -5.91 12.73
CA VAL A 220 -3.23 -5.34 13.59
C VAL A 220 -3.86 -4.28 14.48
N PRO A 221 -4.31 -4.63 15.69
CA PRO A 221 -4.73 -3.64 16.68
C PRO A 221 -3.48 -2.99 17.28
N GLY A 222 -3.07 -1.84 16.75
CA GLY A 222 -1.98 -1.04 17.34
C GLY A 222 -2.39 -0.51 18.71
N ILE A 223 -1.70 -0.95 19.77
CA ILE A 223 -2.04 -0.61 21.15
C ILE A 223 -1.03 0.41 21.69
N ASN A 224 -1.53 1.58 22.08
CA ASN A 224 -0.71 2.67 22.62
C ASN A 224 -1.10 2.96 24.07
N ARG A 225 -0.13 2.89 24.96
CA ARG A 225 -0.26 3.14 26.41
C ARG A 225 0.30 4.51 26.79
N VAL A 226 0.32 4.80 28.05
CA VAL A 226 0.95 6.03 28.56
C VAL A 226 2.47 5.99 28.35
N PRO A 227 3.13 7.09 27.96
CA PRO A 227 4.55 7.10 27.61
C PRO A 227 5.52 6.68 28.74
N ASN A 228 5.13 6.89 29.99
CA ASN A 228 5.93 6.57 31.18
C ASN A 228 5.70 5.17 31.74
N ILE A 229 5.02 4.29 31.00
CA ILE A 229 4.80 2.91 31.44
C ILE A 229 6.11 2.11 31.41
N SER A 230 6.32 1.23 32.38
CA SER A 230 7.43 0.29 32.36
C SER A 230 7.18 -0.82 31.32
N LEU A 231 8.26 -1.42 30.83
CA LEU A 231 8.15 -2.57 29.91
C LEU A 231 7.39 -3.74 30.56
N GLU A 232 7.66 -3.99 31.85
CA GLU A 232 7.01 -5.08 32.59
C GLU A 232 5.48 -4.88 32.66
N GLU A 233 5.02 -3.68 33.03
CA GLU A 233 3.59 -3.38 33.10
C GLU A 233 2.95 -3.36 31.71
N SER A 234 3.69 -2.87 30.71
CA SER A 234 3.26 -2.93 29.33
C SER A 234 3.03 -4.36 28.85
N ILE A 235 3.92 -5.29 29.20
CA ILE A 235 3.77 -6.72 28.88
C ILE A 235 2.54 -7.31 29.58
N LYS A 236 2.31 -7.00 30.87
CA LYS A 236 1.12 -7.48 31.59
C LYS A 236 -0.18 -7.01 30.91
N MET A 237 -0.24 -5.72 30.58
CA MET A 237 -1.40 -5.16 29.86
C MET A 237 -1.57 -5.78 28.47
N GLU A 238 -0.47 -6.08 27.77
CA GLU A 238 -0.49 -6.72 26.46
C GLU A 238 -1.04 -8.15 26.54
N MET A 239 -0.61 -8.92 27.53
CA MET A 239 -1.13 -10.28 27.73
C MET A 239 -2.63 -10.27 28.00
N GLU A 240 -3.13 -9.31 28.79
CA GLU A 240 -4.56 -9.16 29.02
C GLU A 240 -5.28 -8.70 27.74
N ALA A 241 -4.69 -7.78 26.98
CA ALA A 241 -5.23 -7.37 25.67
C ALA A 241 -5.35 -8.57 24.72
N MET A 242 -4.32 -9.40 24.62
CA MET A 242 -4.34 -10.60 23.77
C MET A 242 -5.38 -11.62 24.24
N ARG A 243 -5.58 -11.77 25.56
CA ARG A 243 -6.62 -12.63 26.12
C ARG A 243 -8.02 -12.14 25.68
N LEU A 244 -8.28 -10.84 25.79
CA LEU A 244 -9.54 -10.23 25.38
C LEU A 244 -9.79 -10.37 23.87
N VAL A 245 -8.75 -10.19 23.05
CA VAL A 245 -8.82 -10.36 21.59
C VAL A 245 -9.12 -11.81 21.21
N MET A 246 -8.53 -12.77 21.91
CA MET A 246 -8.81 -14.20 21.65
C MET A 246 -10.24 -14.62 22.01
N GLU A 247 -10.97 -13.85 22.81
CA GLU A 247 -12.40 -14.10 23.10
C GLU A 247 -13.33 -13.67 21.95
N VAL A 248 -12.82 -12.89 20.98
CA VAL A 248 -13.63 -12.39 19.86
C VAL A 248 -13.91 -13.53 18.86
N PRO A 249 -15.19 -13.79 18.52
CA PRO A 249 -15.53 -14.80 17.51
C PRO A 249 -14.84 -14.48 16.17
N GLY A 250 -14.29 -15.52 15.53
CA GLY A 250 -13.55 -15.38 14.27
C GLY A 250 -12.04 -15.19 14.43
N VAL A 251 -11.52 -14.97 15.64
CA VAL A 251 -10.08 -14.94 15.92
C VAL A 251 -9.53 -16.37 16.01
N LYS A 252 -8.40 -16.61 15.35
CA LYS A 252 -7.67 -17.88 15.36
C LYS A 252 -6.48 -17.85 16.31
N SER A 253 -5.66 -16.81 16.23
CA SER A 253 -4.46 -16.65 17.03
C SER A 253 -4.04 -15.17 17.09
N ALA A 254 -3.35 -14.81 18.16
CA ALA A 254 -2.78 -13.49 18.31
C ALA A 254 -1.30 -13.62 18.78
N VAL A 255 -0.41 -12.85 18.16
CA VAL A 255 0.99 -12.75 18.52
C VAL A 255 1.36 -11.28 18.61
N SER A 256 2.01 -10.87 19.68
CA SER A 256 2.38 -9.48 19.90
C SER A 256 3.85 -9.30 20.22
N GLY A 257 4.41 -8.17 19.77
CA GLY A 257 5.67 -7.62 20.23
C GLY A 257 5.43 -6.30 20.95
N VAL A 258 6.04 -6.11 22.12
CA VAL A 258 5.94 -4.88 22.90
C VAL A 258 7.24 -4.10 22.78
N GLY A 259 7.15 -2.82 22.40
CA GLY A 259 8.30 -1.98 22.16
C GLY A 259 9.07 -2.38 20.90
N ARG A 260 10.34 -1.96 20.82
CA ARG A 260 11.23 -2.24 19.68
C ARG A 260 12.27 -3.30 20.03
N GLY A 261 12.73 -4.01 18.99
CA GLY A 261 13.97 -4.78 19.05
C GLY A 261 15.21 -3.89 18.98
N GLU A 262 16.38 -4.51 18.75
CA GLU A 262 17.66 -3.80 18.61
C GLU A 262 17.76 -2.99 17.30
N SER A 263 16.85 -3.21 16.34
CA SER A 263 16.85 -2.48 15.08
C SER A 263 16.38 -1.04 15.25
N PRO A 264 17.16 -0.04 14.81
CA PRO A 264 16.77 1.37 14.84
C PRO A 264 15.68 1.72 13.83
N ALA A 265 15.31 0.78 12.95
CA ALA A 265 14.32 1.01 11.87
C ALA A 265 12.87 1.15 12.38
N ASP A 266 12.58 0.64 13.58
CA ASP A 266 11.27 0.77 14.22
C ASP A 266 11.43 1.47 15.59
N PRO A 267 11.08 2.76 15.69
CA PRO A 267 11.32 3.56 16.89
C PRO A 267 10.25 3.39 17.99
N GLN A 268 9.53 2.27 18.04
CA GLN A 268 8.47 2.05 19.02
C GLN A 268 9.03 2.04 20.45
N GLY A 269 8.36 2.77 21.34
CA GLY A 269 8.67 2.75 22.78
C GLY A 269 8.04 1.55 23.51
N PRO A 270 8.41 1.29 24.78
CA PRO A 270 7.80 0.23 25.58
C PRO A 270 6.28 0.41 25.79
N ASN A 271 5.77 1.59 25.52
CA ASN A 271 4.34 1.93 25.59
C ASN A 271 3.55 1.52 24.33
N GLU A 272 4.21 1.08 23.28
CA GLU A 272 3.58 0.73 22.01
C GLU A 272 3.73 -0.76 21.70
N SER A 273 2.68 -1.34 21.12
CA SER A 273 2.69 -2.71 20.61
C SER A 273 1.88 -2.84 19.33
N THR A 274 2.28 -3.78 18.48
CA THR A 274 1.65 -4.08 17.19
C THR A 274 1.36 -5.57 17.09
N PRO A 275 0.30 -6.06 17.77
CA PRO A 275 -0.08 -7.45 17.67
C PRO A 275 -0.57 -7.79 16.25
N ILE A 276 -0.24 -9.00 15.80
CA ILE A 276 -0.78 -9.58 14.58
C ILE A 276 -1.81 -10.63 14.99
N VAL A 277 -3.07 -10.36 14.65
CA VAL A 277 -4.20 -11.22 14.95
C VAL A 277 -4.64 -11.91 13.66
N SER A 278 -4.42 -13.21 13.58
CA SER A 278 -4.89 -14.04 12.47
C SER A 278 -6.35 -14.44 12.66
N LEU A 279 -7.14 -14.29 11.60
CA LEU A 279 -8.55 -14.66 11.62
C LEU A 279 -8.75 -16.12 11.15
N LYS A 280 -9.85 -16.74 11.57
CA LYS A 280 -10.31 -18.03 11.05
C LYS A 280 -10.77 -17.87 9.59
N PRO A 281 -10.89 -18.95 8.83
CA PRO A 281 -11.55 -18.92 7.53
C PRO A 281 -12.95 -18.31 7.62
N ARG A 282 -13.36 -17.56 6.60
CA ARG A 282 -14.64 -16.83 6.58
C ARG A 282 -15.87 -17.73 6.83
N SER A 283 -15.77 -19.01 6.50
CA SER A 283 -16.80 -20.00 6.76
C SER A 283 -17.06 -20.30 8.25
N GLU A 284 -16.09 -19.95 9.12
CA GLU A 284 -16.15 -20.17 10.57
C GLU A 284 -16.53 -18.89 11.34
N TRP A 285 -16.78 -17.78 10.63
CA TRP A 285 -17.21 -16.53 11.26
C TRP A 285 -18.70 -16.60 11.64
N PRO A 286 -19.15 -15.80 12.61
CA PRO A 286 -20.57 -15.67 12.90
C PRO A 286 -21.36 -15.28 11.65
N SER A 287 -22.58 -15.79 11.53
CA SER A 287 -23.43 -15.54 10.35
C SER A 287 -23.63 -14.04 10.12
N GLY A 288 -23.33 -13.59 8.90
CA GLY A 288 -23.47 -12.17 8.49
C GLY A 288 -22.31 -11.26 8.89
N TRP A 289 -21.31 -11.75 9.64
CA TRP A 289 -20.17 -10.93 10.02
C TRP A 289 -19.20 -10.71 8.86
N THR A 290 -18.70 -9.49 8.80
CA THR A 290 -17.59 -9.08 7.96
C THR A 290 -16.29 -8.98 8.79
N GLN A 291 -15.16 -8.70 8.17
CA GLN A 291 -13.91 -8.43 8.90
C GLN A 291 -14.02 -7.17 9.75
N ASP A 292 -14.79 -6.18 9.30
CA ASP A 292 -15.01 -4.93 10.02
C ASP A 292 -15.79 -5.15 11.32
N ASP A 293 -16.78 -6.07 11.30
CA ASP A 293 -17.52 -6.45 12.52
C ASP A 293 -16.59 -7.12 13.55
N ILE A 294 -15.63 -7.92 13.09
CA ILE A 294 -14.62 -8.53 13.97
C ILE A 294 -13.70 -7.44 14.55
N GLN A 295 -13.26 -6.48 13.74
CA GLN A 295 -12.44 -5.35 14.22
C GLN A 295 -13.20 -4.50 15.25
N ASP A 296 -14.47 -4.21 14.99
CA ASP A 296 -15.32 -3.46 15.93
C ASP A 296 -15.50 -4.22 17.24
N ALA A 297 -15.73 -5.53 17.20
CA ALA A 297 -15.80 -6.37 18.39
C ALA A 297 -14.48 -6.40 19.18
N MET A 298 -13.31 -6.44 18.49
CA MET A 298 -12.01 -6.30 19.15
C MET A 298 -11.87 -4.94 19.81
N ARG A 299 -12.26 -3.85 19.13
CA ARG A 299 -12.19 -2.48 19.65
C ARG A 299 -13.01 -2.34 20.91
N GLU A 300 -14.25 -2.86 20.94
CA GLU A 300 -15.10 -2.84 22.12
C GLU A 300 -14.49 -3.63 23.30
N LYS A 301 -13.91 -4.80 23.04
CA LYS A 301 -13.24 -5.60 24.07
C LYS A 301 -12.03 -4.88 24.65
N LEU A 302 -11.25 -4.20 23.83
CA LEU A 302 -10.03 -3.50 24.26
C LEU A 302 -10.32 -2.17 25.00
N LYS A 303 -11.50 -1.57 24.87
CA LYS A 303 -11.90 -0.37 25.62
C LYS A 303 -11.90 -0.57 27.14
N VAL A 304 -11.99 -1.80 27.63
CA VAL A 304 -11.96 -2.10 29.07
C VAL A 304 -10.59 -1.79 29.70
N LEU A 305 -9.53 -1.79 28.88
CA LEU A 305 -8.18 -1.55 29.36
C LEU A 305 -7.96 -0.05 29.67
N PRO A 306 -7.55 0.31 30.88
CA PRO A 306 -7.40 1.72 31.26
C PRO A 306 -6.19 2.36 30.58
N GLY A 307 -6.33 3.60 30.10
CA GLY A 307 -5.23 4.39 29.53
C GLY A 307 -4.68 3.88 28.18
N VAL A 308 -5.40 2.94 27.54
CA VAL A 308 -5.04 2.37 26.25
C VAL A 308 -5.78 3.11 25.14
N GLN A 309 -5.05 3.39 24.07
CA GLN A 309 -5.58 3.87 22.80
C GLN A 309 -5.31 2.82 21.73
N VAL A 310 -6.34 2.42 21.00
CA VAL A 310 -6.26 1.36 19.99
C VAL A 310 -6.52 1.95 18.61
N VAL A 311 -5.70 1.58 17.65
CA VAL A 311 -5.87 1.89 16.23
C VAL A 311 -5.93 0.57 15.47
N MET A 312 -7.03 0.33 14.76
CA MET A 312 -7.18 -0.89 13.96
C MET A 312 -6.57 -0.70 12.57
N ALA A 313 -5.74 -1.63 12.17
CA ALA A 313 -5.12 -1.67 10.86
C ALA A 313 -5.03 -3.12 10.34
N GLN A 314 -4.46 -3.29 9.16
CA GLN A 314 -4.15 -4.60 8.59
C GLN A 314 -2.67 -4.62 8.20
N PRO A 315 -1.99 -5.79 8.18
CA PRO A 315 -0.53 -5.84 8.05
C PRO A 315 0.03 -5.12 6.83
N ILE A 316 -0.58 -5.29 5.64
CA ILE A 316 -0.10 -4.65 4.41
C ILE A 316 -0.54 -3.18 4.36
N SER A 317 -1.82 -2.88 4.66
CA SER A 317 -2.28 -1.49 4.63
C SER A 317 -1.56 -0.63 5.66
N ASP A 318 -1.30 -1.14 6.88
CA ASP A 318 -0.51 -0.46 7.90
C ASP A 318 0.89 -0.06 7.39
N ARG A 319 1.55 -0.95 6.66
CA ARG A 319 2.85 -0.65 6.05
C ARG A 319 2.76 0.30 4.86
N VAL A 320 1.71 0.21 4.06
CA VAL A 320 1.48 1.13 2.95
C VAL A 320 1.19 2.54 3.48
N ASP A 321 0.31 2.66 4.46
CA ASP A 321 -0.04 3.94 5.09
C ASP A 321 1.19 4.57 5.74
N GLU A 322 2.00 3.79 6.47
CA GLU A 322 3.26 4.25 7.05
C GLU A 322 4.25 4.77 5.98
N MET A 323 4.33 4.12 4.81
CA MET A 323 5.19 4.57 3.71
C MET A 323 4.67 5.82 3.00
N VAL A 324 3.36 5.99 2.91
CA VAL A 324 2.71 7.11 2.20
C VAL A 324 2.56 8.32 3.10
N THR A 325 1.98 8.15 4.27
CA THR A 325 1.64 9.23 5.20
C THR A 325 2.74 9.47 6.25
N GLY A 326 3.59 8.47 6.50
CA GLY A 326 4.59 8.44 7.57
C GLY A 326 4.00 8.07 8.93
N VAL A 327 2.74 7.62 8.97
CA VAL A 327 2.06 7.14 10.17
C VAL A 327 1.07 6.03 9.82
N ARG A 328 0.67 5.24 10.81
CA ARG A 328 -0.29 4.14 10.66
C ARG A 328 -1.72 4.65 10.76
N SER A 329 -2.19 5.39 9.77
CA SER A 329 -3.55 5.94 9.68
C SER A 329 -3.84 6.35 8.25
N ASP A 330 -5.10 6.31 7.85
CA ASP A 330 -5.57 6.71 6.52
C ASP A 330 -5.22 8.17 6.19
N ILE A 331 -5.31 9.05 7.21
CA ILE A 331 -5.00 10.48 7.08
C ILE A 331 -4.00 10.88 8.15
N ALA A 332 -2.99 11.65 7.75
CA ALA A 332 -2.01 12.28 8.63
C ALA A 332 -2.06 13.80 8.52
N VAL A 333 -2.39 14.47 9.61
CA VAL A 333 -2.22 15.93 9.72
C VAL A 333 -0.91 16.20 10.45
N LYS A 334 0.04 16.81 9.78
CA LYS A 334 1.37 17.11 10.31
C LYS A 334 1.45 18.59 10.67
N VAL A 335 1.76 18.87 11.92
CA VAL A 335 1.95 20.25 12.41
C VAL A 335 3.44 20.46 12.64
N PHE A 336 4.01 21.47 11.98
CA PHE A 336 5.43 21.80 12.06
C PHE A 336 5.65 23.07 12.89
N GLY A 337 6.77 23.13 13.60
CA GLY A 337 7.19 24.29 14.39
C GLY A 337 8.35 23.98 15.32
N ASP A 338 8.89 25.01 16.01
CA ASP A 338 10.11 24.86 16.79
C ASP A 338 9.87 24.50 18.26
N ASP A 339 8.78 24.99 18.86
CA ASP A 339 8.45 24.73 20.26
C ASP A 339 7.50 23.54 20.40
N ILE A 340 7.90 22.55 21.23
CA ILE A 340 7.17 21.29 21.37
C ILE A 340 5.85 21.46 22.14
N ASP A 341 5.79 22.39 23.10
CA ASP A 341 4.58 22.63 23.90
C ASP A 341 3.53 23.35 23.05
N GLN A 342 3.95 24.29 22.21
CA GLN A 342 3.06 24.94 21.25
C GLN A 342 2.56 23.93 20.19
N LEU A 343 3.43 23.06 19.66
CA LEU A 343 3.04 21.99 18.76
C LEU A 343 1.98 21.08 19.38
N LYS A 344 2.19 20.67 20.64
CA LYS A 344 1.25 19.84 21.40
C LYS A 344 -0.12 20.51 21.57
N LYS A 345 -0.13 21.82 21.88
CA LYS A 345 -1.36 22.60 22.00
C LYS A 345 -2.13 22.65 20.67
N LEU A 346 -1.43 22.96 19.57
CA LEU A 346 -2.02 23.00 18.24
C LEU A 346 -2.54 21.61 17.80
N ALA A 347 -1.74 20.57 17.98
CA ALA A 347 -2.15 19.19 17.67
C ALA A 347 -3.38 18.77 18.47
N GLY A 348 -3.46 19.15 19.74
CA GLY A 348 -4.65 18.92 20.57
C GLY A 348 -5.90 19.68 20.09
N GLN A 349 -5.74 20.90 19.58
CA GLN A 349 -6.86 21.67 19.00
C GLN A 349 -7.32 21.04 17.68
N ILE A 350 -6.40 20.70 16.80
CA ILE A 350 -6.70 20.04 15.51
C ILE A 350 -7.37 18.68 15.76
N GLY A 351 -6.85 17.88 16.71
CA GLY A 351 -7.44 16.61 17.07
C GLY A 351 -8.90 16.73 17.57
N LYS A 352 -9.20 17.76 18.37
CA LYS A 352 -10.58 18.04 18.78
C LYS A 352 -11.48 18.37 17.59
N VAL A 353 -11.01 19.18 16.65
CA VAL A 353 -11.76 19.48 15.42
C VAL A 353 -12.00 18.20 14.61
N ALA A 354 -10.95 17.40 14.38
CA ALA A 354 -11.05 16.14 13.65
C ALA A 354 -12.05 15.17 14.28
N GLN A 355 -12.09 15.09 15.60
CA GLN A 355 -13.03 14.21 16.33
C GLN A 355 -14.49 14.59 16.12
N THR A 356 -14.79 15.85 15.77
CA THR A 356 -16.18 16.31 15.51
C THR A 356 -16.68 15.98 14.10
N LEU A 357 -15.81 15.49 13.21
CA LEU A 357 -16.20 15.19 11.85
C LEU A 357 -16.88 13.81 11.76
N GLN A 358 -17.91 13.74 10.92
CA GLN A 358 -18.55 12.46 10.63
C GLN A 358 -17.57 11.54 9.91
N GLY A 359 -17.48 10.30 10.36
CA GLY A 359 -16.56 9.29 9.82
C GLY A 359 -15.20 9.23 10.51
N ALA A 360 -14.87 10.17 11.41
CA ALA A 360 -13.62 10.11 12.17
C ALA A 360 -13.60 8.90 13.11
N GLN A 361 -12.59 8.04 12.96
CA GLN A 361 -12.38 6.86 13.80
C GLN A 361 -10.91 6.77 14.20
N ASP A 362 -10.61 6.11 15.33
CA ASP A 362 -9.26 5.82 15.81
C ASP A 362 -8.30 7.03 15.79
N LEU A 363 -8.81 8.21 16.17
CA LEU A 363 -8.01 9.43 16.24
C LEU A 363 -6.81 9.22 17.17
N ARG A 364 -5.62 9.47 16.66
CA ARG A 364 -4.37 9.40 17.40
C ARG A 364 -3.59 10.70 17.28
N ILE A 365 -3.17 11.24 18.42
CA ILE A 365 -2.20 12.34 18.48
C ILE A 365 -0.89 11.76 19.00
N GLU A 366 0.20 12.02 18.27
CA GLU A 366 1.53 11.58 18.66
C GLU A 366 1.88 12.07 20.07
N LYS A 367 2.20 11.13 20.98
CA LYS A 367 2.50 11.42 22.38
C LYS A 367 3.97 11.82 22.52
N VAL A 368 4.23 13.10 22.50
CA VAL A 368 5.59 13.66 22.54
C VAL A 368 6.07 14.04 23.95
N SER A 369 5.24 13.92 24.99
CA SER A 369 5.56 14.30 26.37
C SER A 369 5.04 13.29 27.37
N GLY A 370 5.47 13.43 28.62
CA GLY A 370 5.05 12.56 29.75
C GLY A 370 6.06 11.48 30.09
N GLN A 371 7.26 11.51 29.51
CA GLN A 371 8.37 10.66 29.90
C GLN A 371 9.07 11.31 31.10
N GLN A 372 9.27 10.53 32.17
CA GLN A 372 10.12 10.97 33.28
C GLN A 372 11.56 10.59 33.04
N TYR A 373 12.45 11.54 33.32
CA TYR A 373 13.90 11.38 33.22
C TYR A 373 14.56 11.51 34.59
N LEU A 374 15.48 10.62 34.90
CA LEU A 374 16.41 10.80 36.00
C LEU A 374 17.60 11.60 35.48
N SER A 375 17.65 12.88 35.85
CA SER A 375 18.72 13.79 35.49
C SER A 375 19.80 13.75 36.60
N ILE A 376 21.03 13.50 36.17
CA ILE A 376 22.19 13.45 37.07
C ILE A 376 23.16 14.55 36.63
N ASP A 377 23.10 15.71 37.30
CA ASP A 377 23.93 16.86 37.01
C ASP A 377 25.22 16.82 37.81
N ILE A 378 26.34 16.49 37.19
CA ILE A 378 27.65 16.34 37.86
C ILE A 378 28.15 17.72 38.29
N ASP A 379 28.47 17.85 39.58
CA ASP A 379 29.12 19.03 40.15
C ASP A 379 30.62 18.99 39.84
N ARG A 380 31.05 19.76 38.86
CA ARG A 380 32.45 19.84 38.38
C ARG A 380 33.41 20.33 39.44
N GLN A 381 32.96 21.18 40.37
CA GLN A 381 33.80 21.65 41.46
C GLN A 381 33.97 20.59 42.56
N ALA A 382 32.93 19.85 42.84
CA ALA A 382 32.99 18.75 43.81
C ALA A 382 33.92 17.61 43.32
N ILE A 383 33.76 17.17 42.06
CA ILE A 383 34.64 16.13 41.49
C ILE A 383 36.10 16.57 41.42
N ALA A 384 36.39 17.83 41.07
CA ALA A 384 37.77 18.37 40.99
C ALA A 384 38.49 18.31 42.36
N ARG A 385 37.77 18.61 43.46
CA ARG A 385 38.34 18.54 44.82
C ARG A 385 38.70 17.11 45.22
N LEU A 386 38.08 16.12 44.64
CA LEU A 386 38.26 14.70 44.88
C LEU A 386 39.22 14.02 43.89
N GLY A 387 39.77 14.80 42.95
CA GLY A 387 40.62 14.31 41.87
C GLY A 387 39.92 13.42 40.86
N LEU A 388 38.58 13.50 40.76
CA LEU A 388 37.75 12.75 39.82
C LEU A 388 37.54 13.55 38.50
N ASN A 389 37.46 12.86 37.41
CA ASN A 389 37.02 13.42 36.11
C ASN A 389 35.55 13.13 35.87
N VAL A 390 34.93 13.89 34.95
CA VAL A 390 33.56 13.64 34.51
C VAL A 390 33.41 12.24 33.91
N SER A 391 34.46 11.76 33.20
CA SER A 391 34.50 10.39 32.64
C SER A 391 34.38 9.33 33.69
N ASP A 392 35.08 9.49 34.82
CA ASP A 392 35.10 8.49 35.92
C ASP A 392 33.69 8.32 36.51
N VAL A 393 32.97 9.43 36.69
CA VAL A 393 31.56 9.40 37.14
C VAL A 393 30.65 8.78 36.11
N ASN A 394 30.81 9.14 34.85
CA ASN A 394 29.97 8.60 33.75
C ASN A 394 30.21 7.10 33.57
N ASP A 395 31.47 6.61 33.63
CA ASP A 395 31.78 5.20 33.51
C ASP A 395 31.12 4.38 34.64
N VAL A 396 31.13 4.90 35.87
CA VAL A 396 30.45 4.24 37.00
C VAL A 396 28.93 4.22 36.77
N LEU A 397 28.33 5.32 36.30
CA LEU A 397 26.90 5.39 36.01
C LEU A 397 26.50 4.46 34.85
N GLU A 398 27.29 4.40 33.78
CA GLU A 398 27.09 3.49 32.69
C GLU A 398 27.08 2.03 33.18
N ILE A 399 28.11 1.64 33.92
CA ILE A 399 28.24 0.28 34.47
C ILE A 399 27.13 -0.02 35.48
N ALA A 400 26.90 0.91 36.41
CA ALA A 400 25.98 0.68 37.53
C ALA A 400 24.53 0.56 37.09
N ILE A 401 24.07 1.45 36.20
CA ILE A 401 22.67 1.58 35.82
C ILE A 401 22.38 0.84 34.53
N GLY A 402 23.08 1.20 33.45
CA GLY A 402 22.84 0.67 32.09
C GLY A 402 23.41 -0.73 31.89
N GLY A 403 24.57 -0.94 32.41
CA GLY A 403 25.41 -2.10 32.14
C GLY A 403 26.38 -1.86 30.99
N LYS A 404 27.63 -2.28 31.17
CA LYS A 404 28.70 -2.19 30.18
C LYS A 404 29.08 -3.56 29.67
N VAL A 405 29.09 -3.70 28.35
CA VAL A 405 29.61 -4.91 27.70
C VAL A 405 31.12 -4.93 27.87
N VAL A 406 31.63 -5.93 28.58
CA VAL A 406 33.05 -6.08 28.88
C VAL A 406 33.71 -7.17 28.06
N THR A 407 32.93 -8.11 27.52
CA THR A 407 33.40 -9.19 26.68
C THR A 407 32.30 -9.78 25.84
N GLU A 408 32.68 -10.54 24.81
CA GLU A 408 31.76 -11.38 24.05
C GLU A 408 32.08 -12.86 24.29
N ILE A 409 31.06 -13.65 24.55
CA ILE A 409 31.16 -15.11 24.72
C ILE A 409 30.73 -15.76 23.43
N PHE A 410 31.57 -16.59 22.86
CA PHE A 410 31.31 -17.30 21.59
C PHE A 410 30.86 -18.73 21.90
N GLU A 411 29.68 -19.10 21.41
CA GLU A 411 29.18 -20.48 21.41
C GLU A 411 28.88 -20.93 19.96
N GLY A 412 29.89 -21.46 19.29
CA GLY A 412 29.84 -21.74 17.87
C GLY A 412 29.71 -20.44 17.05
N GLU A 413 28.63 -20.29 16.28
CA GLU A 413 28.34 -19.06 15.50
C GLU A 413 27.62 -17.99 16.33
N ARG A 414 27.13 -18.32 17.52
CA ARG A 414 26.41 -17.41 18.41
C ARG A 414 27.37 -16.56 19.24
N ARG A 415 27.02 -15.27 19.36
CA ARG A 415 27.76 -14.32 20.22
C ARG A 415 26.84 -13.80 21.30
N PHE A 416 27.31 -13.84 22.53
CA PHE A 416 26.59 -13.37 23.71
C PHE A 416 27.41 -12.28 24.41
N PRO A 417 26.86 -11.05 24.56
CA PRO A 417 27.57 -9.99 25.28
C PRO A 417 27.65 -10.32 26.77
N GLY A 418 28.87 -10.32 27.31
CA GLY A 418 29.10 -10.36 28.74
C GLY A 418 28.94 -8.98 29.35
N VAL A 419 27.86 -8.75 30.10
CA VAL A 419 27.51 -7.43 30.64
C VAL A 419 27.76 -7.37 32.15
N VAL A 420 28.47 -6.34 32.60
CA VAL A 420 28.62 -6.02 34.02
C VAL A 420 27.62 -4.91 34.38
N ARG A 421 26.79 -5.16 35.39
CA ARG A 421 25.78 -4.24 35.88
C ARG A 421 25.49 -4.47 37.37
N LEU A 422 25.12 -3.44 38.13
CA LEU A 422 24.67 -3.62 39.50
C LEU A 422 23.39 -4.44 39.57
N PRO A 423 23.21 -5.25 40.61
CA PRO A 423 21.93 -5.92 40.89
C PRO A 423 20.77 -4.90 40.96
N GLU A 424 19.59 -5.34 40.59
CA GLU A 424 18.41 -4.47 40.45
C GLU A 424 18.11 -3.65 41.70
N ARG A 425 18.22 -4.24 42.89
CA ARG A 425 18.01 -3.58 44.18
C ARG A 425 18.85 -2.32 44.42
N PHE A 426 19.97 -2.16 43.68
CA PHE A 426 20.86 -0.99 43.81
C PHE A 426 20.64 0.04 42.69
N ARG A 427 19.70 -0.18 41.78
CA ARG A 427 19.45 0.70 40.62
C ARG A 427 17.97 0.90 40.28
N ASN A 428 17.03 0.35 41.09
CA ASN A 428 15.59 0.38 40.78
C ASN A 428 14.87 1.62 41.33
N ASN A 429 15.53 2.46 42.11
CA ASN A 429 14.97 3.70 42.64
C ASN A 429 16.04 4.79 42.81
N VAL A 430 15.56 6.03 42.95
CA VAL A 430 16.43 7.22 43.02
C VAL A 430 17.39 7.15 44.23
N GLU A 431 16.91 6.65 45.38
CA GLU A 431 17.70 6.54 46.61
C GLU A 431 18.85 5.54 46.43
N ALA A 432 18.58 4.37 45.88
CA ALA A 432 19.60 3.36 45.60
C ALA A 432 20.67 3.89 44.62
N ILE A 433 20.25 4.58 43.57
CA ILE A 433 21.16 5.21 42.59
C ILE A 433 21.99 6.32 43.25
N SER A 434 21.37 7.12 44.11
CA SER A 434 22.03 8.19 44.86
C SER A 434 23.19 7.70 45.76
N ASN A 435 23.11 6.47 46.23
CA ASN A 435 24.08 5.83 47.10
C ASN A 435 25.14 5.01 46.33
N VAL A 436 25.17 5.05 45.00
CA VAL A 436 26.22 4.39 44.21
C VAL A 436 27.57 5.00 44.57
N LEU A 437 28.54 4.12 44.85
CA LEU A 437 29.89 4.52 45.26
C LEU A 437 30.83 4.69 44.06
N ILE A 438 31.54 5.79 44.03
CA ILE A 438 32.55 6.12 43.05
C ILE A 438 33.91 6.11 43.77
N THR A 439 34.88 5.39 43.24
CA THR A 439 36.23 5.32 43.84
C THR A 439 37.10 6.42 43.22
N SER A 440 37.59 7.32 44.04
CA SER A 440 38.50 8.37 43.58
C SER A 440 39.93 7.82 43.41
N PRO A 441 40.81 8.51 42.65
CA PRO A 441 42.18 8.05 42.41
C PRO A 441 43.03 7.84 43.68
N ASN A 442 42.70 8.51 44.76
CA ASN A 442 43.35 8.36 46.06
C ASN A 442 42.78 7.20 46.93
N GLY A 443 41.83 6.40 46.38
CA GLY A 443 41.22 5.27 47.04
C GLY A 443 40.01 5.59 47.92
N ALA A 444 39.59 6.84 48.04
CA ALA A 444 38.40 7.21 48.80
C ALA A 444 37.12 6.84 48.04
N GLN A 445 36.15 6.28 48.73
CA GLN A 445 34.83 5.98 48.19
C GLN A 445 33.90 7.14 48.51
N VAL A 446 33.25 7.67 47.44
CA VAL A 446 32.38 8.85 47.48
C VAL A 446 31.01 8.44 46.93
N ARG A 447 29.95 8.87 47.55
CA ARG A 447 28.59 8.62 47.03
C ARG A 447 28.32 9.54 45.85
N LEU A 448 27.48 9.08 44.92
CA LEU A 448 27.06 9.87 43.76
C LEU A 448 26.43 11.20 44.18
N THR A 449 25.66 11.24 45.28
CA THR A 449 25.04 12.49 45.80
C THR A 449 26.06 13.52 46.25
N ASP A 450 27.29 13.12 46.57
CA ASP A 450 28.35 14.05 47.04
C ASP A 450 29.03 14.77 45.87
N VAL A 451 28.80 14.26 44.62
CA VAL A 451 29.42 14.75 43.38
C VAL A 451 28.43 15.07 42.27
N ALA A 452 27.13 14.82 42.50
CA ALA A 452 26.10 15.13 41.49
C ALA A 452 24.75 15.46 42.14
N LYS A 453 23.95 16.28 41.48
CA LYS A 453 22.56 16.55 41.81
C LYS A 453 21.66 15.63 41.04
N ILE A 454 20.85 14.84 41.73
CA ILE A 454 19.95 13.86 41.12
C ILE A 454 18.54 14.38 41.23
N ARG A 455 17.83 14.46 40.09
CA ARG A 455 16.47 14.98 40.03
C ARG A 455 15.64 14.15 39.05
N VAL A 456 14.39 13.91 39.39
CA VAL A 456 13.37 13.41 38.45
C VAL A 456 12.72 14.63 37.83
N GLN A 457 12.71 14.66 36.49
CA GLN A 457 12.08 15.75 35.73
C GLN A 457 11.30 15.19 34.57
N ASP A 458 10.22 15.89 34.19
CA ASP A 458 9.44 15.54 33.02
C ASP A 458 10.18 16.03 31.75
N GLY A 459 10.09 15.26 30.71
CA GLY A 459 10.70 15.60 29.42
C GLY A 459 9.96 15.02 28.23
N PRO A 460 10.44 15.28 27.02
CA PRO A 460 9.84 14.75 25.83
C PRO A 460 10.04 13.23 25.74
N ALA A 461 8.94 12.49 25.50
CA ALA A 461 9.01 11.06 25.24
C ALA A 461 9.63 10.78 23.87
N GLN A 462 9.32 11.64 22.90
CA GLN A 462 9.83 11.56 21.52
C GLN A 462 9.91 12.96 20.91
N ILE A 463 10.89 13.19 20.06
CA ILE A 463 10.99 14.40 19.23
C ILE A 463 11.06 13.95 17.77
N SER A 464 9.92 14.04 17.09
CA SER A 464 9.83 13.70 15.66
C SER A 464 10.21 14.87 14.79
N ARG A 465 10.98 14.59 13.72
CA ARG A 465 11.40 15.56 12.72
C ARG A 465 11.12 15.04 11.31
N GLU A 466 10.83 15.99 10.43
CA GLU A 466 10.75 15.73 8.99
C GLU A 466 11.45 16.90 8.26
N LEU A 467 12.37 16.58 7.35
CA LEU A 467 13.22 17.56 6.69
C LEU A 467 13.94 18.52 7.67
N GLY A 468 14.37 18.00 8.84
CA GLY A 468 15.05 18.76 9.87
C GLY A 468 14.15 19.57 10.81
N LYS A 469 12.86 19.77 10.47
CA LYS A 469 11.90 20.53 11.30
C LYS A 469 11.16 19.60 12.27
N ARG A 470 10.92 20.07 13.49
CA ARG A 470 10.10 19.33 14.47
C ARG A 470 8.67 19.28 14.00
N ARG A 471 8.02 18.16 14.25
CA ARG A 471 6.59 17.97 13.94
C ARG A 471 5.87 17.15 15.01
N ILE A 472 4.55 17.29 15.04
CA ILE A 472 3.62 16.36 15.68
C ILE A 472 2.62 15.91 14.64
N VAL A 473 2.27 14.63 14.68
CA VAL A 473 1.29 14.04 13.75
C VAL A 473 0.00 13.73 14.47
N ILE A 474 -1.11 14.07 13.81
CA ILE A 474 -2.46 13.64 14.15
C ILE A 474 -2.89 12.63 13.09
N GLY A 475 -3.03 11.37 13.46
CA GLY A 475 -3.55 10.31 12.61
C GLY A 475 -5.04 10.12 12.81
N VAL A 476 -5.79 9.91 11.72
CA VAL A 476 -7.23 9.65 11.76
C VAL A 476 -7.57 8.58 10.74
N ASN A 477 -8.32 7.56 11.15
CA ASN A 477 -8.95 6.63 10.23
C ASN A 477 -10.34 7.15 9.86
N VAL A 478 -10.80 6.85 8.66
CA VAL A 478 -12.10 7.31 8.16
C VAL A 478 -12.99 6.10 7.85
N LYS A 479 -14.17 6.07 8.44
CA LYS A 479 -15.16 5.00 8.24
C LYS A 479 -16.44 5.56 7.63
N ASP A 480 -17.01 4.82 6.67
CA ASP A 480 -18.29 5.13 6.00
C ASP A 480 -18.32 6.49 5.30
N ARG A 481 -17.16 7.01 4.91
CA ARG A 481 -17.01 8.28 4.20
C ARG A 481 -15.76 8.25 3.30
N ASP A 482 -15.81 8.98 2.18
CA ASP A 482 -14.63 9.12 1.32
C ASP A 482 -13.56 10.04 1.93
N LEU A 483 -12.29 9.71 1.68
CA LEU A 483 -11.13 10.42 2.22
C LEU A 483 -11.06 11.88 1.73
N GLY A 484 -11.39 12.14 0.46
CA GLY A 484 -11.28 13.47 -0.13
C GLY A 484 -12.23 14.48 0.52
N SER A 485 -13.51 14.12 0.68
CA SER A 485 -14.49 15.00 1.35
C SER A 485 -14.18 15.20 2.82
N PHE A 486 -13.64 14.18 3.49
CA PHE A 486 -13.21 14.29 4.89
C PHE A 486 -12.05 15.28 5.03
N VAL A 487 -11.02 15.16 4.20
CA VAL A 487 -9.85 16.07 4.22
C VAL A 487 -10.27 17.50 3.92
N ALA A 488 -11.11 17.71 2.91
CA ALA A 488 -11.60 19.05 2.55
C ALA A 488 -12.38 19.72 3.71
N GLU A 489 -13.28 18.97 4.38
CA GLU A 489 -14.02 19.49 5.53
C GLU A 489 -13.08 19.74 6.72
N LEU A 490 -12.12 18.83 6.98
CA LEU A 490 -11.15 19.00 8.06
C LEU A 490 -10.32 20.26 7.85
N GLN A 491 -9.79 20.45 6.66
CA GLN A 491 -9.00 21.63 6.30
C GLN A 491 -9.82 22.92 6.49
N GLN A 492 -11.03 22.97 5.94
CA GLN A 492 -11.92 24.12 6.08
C GLN A 492 -12.19 24.48 7.56
N LYS A 493 -12.46 23.47 8.41
CA LYS A 493 -12.72 23.71 9.84
C LYS A 493 -11.47 24.11 10.60
N VAL A 494 -10.32 23.54 10.27
CA VAL A 494 -9.03 23.90 10.88
C VAL A 494 -8.68 25.35 10.55
N ASP A 495 -8.77 25.76 9.28
CA ASP A 495 -8.49 27.11 8.82
C ASP A 495 -9.42 28.15 9.45
N ALA A 496 -10.70 27.79 9.68
CA ALA A 496 -11.69 28.68 10.29
C ALA A 496 -11.53 28.82 11.80
N GLN A 497 -11.08 27.78 12.51
CA GLN A 497 -11.11 27.73 13.97
C GLN A 497 -9.74 27.88 14.63
N ILE A 498 -8.64 27.58 13.91
CA ILE A 498 -7.31 27.51 14.48
C ILE A 498 -6.41 28.55 13.79
N LYS A 499 -5.93 29.52 14.58
CA LYS A 499 -4.91 30.46 14.09
C LYS A 499 -3.52 29.91 14.40
N LEU A 500 -2.78 29.59 13.36
CA LEU A 500 -1.40 29.16 13.49
C LEU A 500 -0.52 30.37 13.79
N PRO A 501 0.37 30.30 14.81
CA PRO A 501 1.38 31.33 15.06
C PRO A 501 2.40 31.42 13.91
N GLU A 502 3.12 32.52 13.85
CA GLU A 502 4.21 32.67 12.86
C GLU A 502 5.27 31.57 13.02
N GLY A 503 5.68 30.96 11.90
CA GLY A 503 6.62 29.83 11.88
C GLY A 503 5.99 28.45 12.08
N TYR A 504 4.67 28.35 12.29
CA TYR A 504 3.92 27.09 12.39
C TYR A 504 3.03 26.88 11.16
N TYR A 505 3.02 25.68 10.67
CA TYR A 505 2.20 25.31 9.50
C TYR A 505 1.79 23.84 9.52
#